data_811aa641357915d29ad80b99e06223de
#
_entry.id   811aa641357915d29ad80b99e06223de
#
_cell.length_a   1.000
_cell.length_b   1.000
_cell.length_c   1.000
_cell.angle_alpha   90.00
_cell.angle_beta   90.00
_cell.angle_gamma   90.00
#
_symmetry.space_group_name_H-M   'P 1'
#
loop_
_entity.id
_entity.type
_entity.pdbx_description
1 polymer ?
#
loop_
_entity_poly.entity_id
_entity_poly.type
_entity_poly.pdbx_seq_one_letter_code
_entity_poly.pdbx_strand_id
1 'polypeptide(L)'
;MRTAVGDAAVGRWEALNHLVEMLLEVDAGGEEVGARSALALVAAGPSLVVRLDAHARRGPWYGPYREPAVRRVTERFSGATAGPVAMALASMHGDGRIRERAVAAILGRPCPELMPFLVLRTGDWVKPVRERARAGLALLLSDDPGVWLPAVLPMVLRLDARLRGGFAVTQVRAALLSSTPQVWRGLLGSGSRRERRLVFETGLAQGWLPSPDLVAYALTDRDVWIRSGAAEAACREAVWTRRPDVLRRLARSTRPEVRAVALTGLVRSGHDGEVAAHLDDDAPLVRAVARDAARRLGIDAREHYRNAVDIGDPALGAIAGLAEAGSAADAPLLRPLLTHQQARVRAQAVRSVRLLDAVVAAEFAALVRDPSPAVVREVTAALRPLANALPPGLPWDLLADARVELRRAGYRLLRGRDVAVVLRAALLVALDVDRRLAQRGKADVTRLTRDAVRTTWRRTPRPELRITRTEHADLSALAARAASTLGAETSQQLAGWLASARPGV
;
A
#
# COMPACT_ATOMS: atom_id res chain seq x y z
N MET A 1 5.43 15.67 -25.10
CA MET A 1 5.80 15.95 -23.70
C MET A 1 5.12 14.99 -22.69
N ARG A 2 3.78 14.94 -22.52
CA ARG A 2 3.12 14.07 -21.50
C ARG A 2 3.51 12.59 -21.61
N THR A 3 3.57 12.03 -22.81
CA THR A 3 4.00 10.64 -23.04
C THR A 3 5.45 10.43 -22.59
N ALA A 4 6.37 11.33 -23.01
CA ALA A 4 7.77 11.28 -22.64
C ALA A 4 7.98 11.37 -21.11
N VAL A 5 7.21 12.23 -20.42
CA VAL A 5 7.18 12.30 -18.95
C VAL A 5 6.73 10.97 -18.32
N GLY A 6 5.69 10.34 -18.89
CA GLY A 6 5.19 9.04 -18.44
C GLY A 6 6.24 7.93 -18.59
N ASP A 7 6.89 7.85 -19.73
CA ASP A 7 7.94 6.86 -20.03
C ASP A 7 9.17 7.06 -19.15
N ALA A 8 9.61 8.31 -18.98
CA ALA A 8 10.71 8.66 -18.10
C ALA A 8 10.41 8.40 -16.62
N ALA A 9 9.15 8.49 -16.21
CA ALA A 9 8.72 8.17 -14.84
C ALA A 9 8.94 6.69 -14.47
N VAL A 10 9.03 5.78 -15.44
CA VAL A 10 9.42 4.37 -15.24
C VAL A 10 10.93 4.24 -14.96
N GLY A 11 11.75 5.23 -15.37
CA GLY A 11 13.18 5.32 -15.08
C GLY A 11 14.07 4.58 -16.08
N ARG A 12 13.60 4.34 -17.30
CA ARG A 12 14.42 3.82 -18.40
C ARG A 12 15.41 4.89 -18.85
N TRP A 13 16.66 4.50 -19.04
CA TRP A 13 17.74 5.41 -19.42
C TRP A 13 17.43 6.21 -20.69
N GLU A 14 17.02 5.53 -21.74
CA GLU A 14 16.68 6.14 -23.03
C GLU A 14 15.52 7.15 -22.93
N ALA A 15 14.49 6.81 -22.13
CA ALA A 15 13.35 7.69 -21.91
C ALA A 15 13.74 8.97 -21.14
N LEU A 16 14.68 8.89 -20.20
CA LEU A 16 15.21 10.05 -19.48
C LEU A 16 16.02 10.97 -20.42
N ASN A 17 16.87 10.40 -21.28
CA ASN A 17 17.59 11.16 -22.30
C ASN A 17 16.63 11.86 -23.27
N HIS A 18 15.67 11.12 -23.81
CA HIS A 18 14.66 11.67 -24.70
C HIS A 18 13.88 12.83 -24.07
N LEU A 19 13.52 12.72 -22.78
CA LEU A 19 12.86 13.79 -22.05
C LEU A 19 13.74 15.04 -21.95
N VAL A 20 15.05 14.90 -21.68
CA VAL A 20 16.00 16.03 -21.63
C VAL A 20 16.10 16.71 -22.98
N GLU A 21 16.20 15.94 -24.08
CA GLU A 21 16.22 16.49 -25.44
C GLU A 21 14.97 17.31 -25.76
N MET A 22 13.79 16.76 -25.49
CA MET A 22 12.52 17.47 -25.67
C MET A 22 12.43 18.75 -24.84
N LEU A 23 12.94 18.75 -23.62
CA LEU A 23 12.99 19.96 -22.79
C LEU A 23 13.90 21.02 -23.38
N LEU A 24 15.07 20.63 -23.91
CA LEU A 24 15.99 21.53 -24.58
C LEU A 24 15.41 22.10 -25.89
N GLU A 25 14.64 21.34 -26.63
CA GLU A 25 13.92 21.81 -27.83
C GLU A 25 12.87 22.87 -27.48
N VAL A 26 12.09 22.63 -26.42
CA VAL A 26 11.11 23.62 -25.93
C VAL A 26 11.80 24.90 -25.46
N ASP A 27 12.93 24.80 -24.75
CA ASP A 27 13.73 25.96 -24.34
C ASP A 27 14.31 26.71 -25.53
N ALA A 28 14.67 25.98 -26.61
CA ALA A 28 15.22 26.57 -27.86
C ALA A 28 14.18 27.42 -28.60
N GLY A 29 12.90 27.08 -28.48
CA GLY A 29 11.82 27.85 -29.09
C GLY A 29 11.61 29.24 -28.48
N GLY A 30 12.24 29.55 -27.35
CA GLY A 30 12.27 30.88 -26.73
C GLY A 30 10.93 31.33 -26.10
N GLU A 31 9.90 30.49 -26.13
CA GLU A 31 8.59 30.80 -25.54
C GLU A 31 8.55 30.43 -24.06
N GLU A 32 8.56 31.44 -23.18
CA GLU A 32 8.60 31.22 -21.73
C GLU A 32 7.39 30.47 -21.20
N VAL A 33 6.20 30.72 -21.73
CA VAL A 33 4.95 30.02 -21.30
C VAL A 33 5.02 28.55 -21.64
N GLY A 34 5.50 28.20 -22.84
CA GLY A 34 5.73 26.81 -23.28
C GLY A 34 6.76 26.10 -22.39
N ALA A 35 7.86 26.77 -22.08
CA ALA A 35 8.93 26.26 -21.22
C ALA A 35 8.42 26.00 -19.78
N ARG A 36 7.68 26.91 -19.20
CA ARG A 36 7.05 26.73 -17.87
C ARG A 36 6.03 25.60 -17.87
N SER A 37 5.20 25.50 -18.91
CA SER A 37 4.21 24.41 -19.04
C SER A 37 4.89 23.04 -19.13
N ALA A 38 6.00 22.93 -19.86
CA ALA A 38 6.78 21.70 -19.93
C ALA A 38 7.40 21.33 -18.58
N LEU A 39 7.97 22.31 -17.86
CA LEU A 39 8.51 22.13 -16.52
C LEU A 39 7.45 21.73 -15.50
N ALA A 40 6.24 22.30 -15.57
CA ALA A 40 5.14 21.95 -14.69
C ALA A 40 4.80 20.45 -14.75
N LEU A 41 4.85 19.85 -15.97
CA LEU A 41 4.64 18.40 -16.13
C LEU A 41 5.73 17.56 -15.43
N VAL A 42 6.97 18.02 -15.45
CA VAL A 42 8.11 17.35 -14.78
C VAL A 42 8.03 17.57 -13.26
N ALA A 43 7.77 18.80 -12.85
CA ALA A 43 7.69 19.24 -11.46
C ALA A 43 6.55 18.54 -10.68
N ALA A 44 5.43 18.23 -11.36
CA ALA A 44 4.33 17.45 -10.80
C ALA A 44 4.74 16.03 -10.36
N GLY A 45 5.90 15.52 -10.82
CA GLY A 45 6.46 14.22 -10.46
C GLY A 45 7.75 14.31 -9.64
N PRO A 46 7.73 14.53 -8.30
CA PRO A 46 8.96 14.66 -7.49
C PRO A 46 9.93 13.48 -7.64
N SER A 47 9.40 12.28 -7.84
CA SER A 47 10.23 11.09 -8.12
C SER A 47 10.94 11.16 -9.46
N LEU A 48 10.33 11.78 -10.48
CA LEU A 48 10.94 12.00 -11.78
C LEU A 48 12.08 13.01 -11.68
N VAL A 49 11.88 14.13 -10.98
CA VAL A 49 12.93 15.14 -10.73
C VAL A 49 14.15 14.50 -10.06
N VAL A 50 13.92 13.64 -9.05
CA VAL A 50 14.99 12.91 -8.36
C VAL A 50 15.71 11.94 -9.30
N ARG A 51 14.98 11.28 -10.22
CA ARG A 51 15.58 10.37 -11.21
C ARG A 51 16.39 11.12 -12.26
N LEU A 52 15.89 12.25 -12.73
CA LEU A 52 16.62 13.13 -13.65
C LEU A 52 17.94 13.61 -13.02
N ASP A 53 17.91 14.06 -11.76
CA ASP A 53 19.11 14.45 -11.03
C ASP A 53 20.12 13.29 -10.89
N ALA A 54 19.64 12.09 -10.57
CA ALA A 54 20.48 10.92 -10.46
C ALA A 54 21.05 10.49 -11.83
N HIS A 55 20.25 10.62 -12.89
CA HIS A 55 20.65 10.35 -14.27
C HIS A 55 21.75 11.32 -14.72
N ALA A 56 21.53 12.62 -14.51
CA ALA A 56 22.51 13.66 -14.82
C ALA A 56 23.88 13.46 -14.13
N ARG A 57 23.92 12.79 -12.97
CA ARG A 57 25.14 12.58 -12.19
C ARG A 57 25.84 11.25 -12.44
N ARG A 58 25.15 10.23 -12.95
CA ARG A 58 25.69 8.86 -13.10
C ARG A 58 26.04 8.50 -14.53
N GLY A 59 25.62 9.30 -15.49
CA GLY A 59 25.76 9.00 -16.88
C GLY A 59 26.97 9.63 -17.55
N PRO A 60 27.02 9.63 -18.89
CA PRO A 60 28.06 10.19 -19.72
C PRO A 60 28.30 11.71 -19.54
N TRP A 61 27.62 12.32 -18.56
CA TRP A 61 27.88 13.67 -18.06
C TRP A 61 29.25 13.78 -17.36
N TYR A 62 29.88 12.64 -17.02
CA TYR A 62 31.17 12.54 -16.39
C TYR A 62 32.17 11.78 -17.31
N GLY A 63 32.70 12.38 -18.35
CA GLY A 63 33.69 11.72 -19.14
C GLY A 63 34.22 12.59 -20.29
N PRO A 64 35.29 12.16 -20.98
CA PRO A 64 35.84 12.87 -22.14
C PRO A 64 34.86 12.96 -23.32
N TYR A 65 33.88 12.09 -23.38
CA TYR A 65 32.73 12.14 -24.31
C TYR A 65 31.53 12.80 -23.63
N ARG A 66 31.57 14.12 -23.44
CA ARG A 66 30.38 14.89 -22.99
C ARG A 66 29.28 14.70 -24.02
N GLU A 67 28.14 14.08 -23.57
CA GLU A 67 26.98 14.00 -24.42
C GLU A 67 26.59 15.40 -24.95
N PRO A 68 26.13 15.49 -26.20
CA PRO A 68 25.67 16.74 -26.78
C PRO A 68 24.70 17.54 -25.94
N ALA A 69 23.81 16.80 -25.18
CA ALA A 69 22.84 17.39 -24.27
C ALA A 69 23.50 18.23 -23.16
N VAL A 70 24.58 17.75 -22.54
CA VAL A 70 25.28 18.48 -21.44
C VAL A 70 25.90 19.78 -21.94
N ARG A 71 26.51 19.75 -23.13
CA ARG A 71 27.06 20.94 -23.76
C ARG A 71 25.96 21.94 -24.05
N ARG A 72 24.83 21.50 -24.62
CA ARG A 72 23.65 22.36 -24.88
C ARG A 72 23.08 22.98 -23.62
N VAL A 73 22.95 22.20 -22.51
CA VAL A 73 22.53 22.76 -21.23
C VAL A 73 23.49 23.87 -20.76
N THR A 74 24.81 23.65 -20.85
CA THR A 74 25.80 24.62 -20.42
C THR A 74 25.77 25.88 -21.29
N GLU A 75 25.69 25.73 -22.62
CA GLU A 75 25.59 26.83 -23.58
C GLU A 75 24.31 27.66 -23.34
N ARG A 76 23.17 27.01 -23.23
CA ARG A 76 21.89 27.65 -22.96
C ARG A 76 21.86 28.39 -21.62
N PHE A 77 22.42 27.78 -20.58
CA PHE A 77 22.51 28.40 -19.26
C PHE A 77 23.53 29.55 -19.20
N SER A 78 24.55 29.55 -20.05
CA SER A 78 25.56 30.61 -20.13
C SER A 78 25.11 31.82 -20.93
N GLY A 79 23.98 31.74 -21.66
CA GLY A 79 23.42 32.86 -22.40
C GLY A 79 22.84 33.95 -21.48
N ALA A 80 22.77 35.19 -21.98
CA ALA A 80 22.37 36.36 -21.21
C ALA A 80 20.92 36.26 -20.60
N THR A 81 20.10 35.38 -21.16
CA THR A 81 18.69 35.17 -20.75
C THR A 81 18.35 33.69 -20.63
N ALA A 82 18.98 32.97 -19.69
CA ALA A 82 18.66 31.58 -19.44
C ALA A 82 17.17 31.39 -19.10
N GLY A 83 16.48 30.53 -19.86
CA GLY A 83 15.07 30.16 -19.62
C GLY A 83 14.91 29.25 -18.39
N PRO A 84 13.64 29.05 -17.92
CA PRO A 84 13.38 28.24 -16.72
C PRO A 84 13.80 26.78 -16.90
N VAL A 85 13.72 26.21 -18.11
CA VAL A 85 14.19 24.85 -18.40
C VAL A 85 15.72 24.76 -18.27
N ALA A 86 16.44 25.73 -18.86
CA ALA A 86 17.91 25.78 -18.74
C ALA A 86 18.36 25.90 -17.28
N MET A 87 17.68 26.71 -16.47
CA MET A 87 17.95 26.83 -15.02
C MET A 87 17.70 25.52 -14.28
N ALA A 88 16.59 24.82 -14.56
CA ALA A 88 16.25 23.55 -13.96
C ALA A 88 17.30 22.48 -14.26
N LEU A 89 17.64 22.30 -15.54
CA LEU A 89 18.64 21.31 -15.98
C LEU A 89 20.05 21.65 -15.48
N ALA A 90 20.47 22.92 -15.53
CA ALA A 90 21.76 23.37 -14.99
C ALA A 90 21.86 23.14 -13.47
N SER A 91 20.73 23.22 -12.74
CA SER A 91 20.71 22.90 -11.31
C SER A 91 21.05 21.44 -11.01
N MET A 92 20.97 20.53 -12.00
CA MET A 92 21.31 19.11 -11.89
C MET A 92 22.71 18.79 -12.45
N HIS A 93 23.42 19.78 -12.98
CA HIS A 93 24.72 19.58 -13.61
C HIS A 93 25.74 18.91 -12.68
N GLY A 94 26.69 18.13 -13.26
CA GLY A 94 27.76 17.48 -12.51
C GLY A 94 28.67 18.45 -11.77
N ASP A 95 29.01 19.60 -12.40
CA ASP A 95 29.86 20.66 -11.82
C ASP A 95 29.07 21.47 -10.77
N GLY A 96 29.58 21.51 -9.53
CA GLY A 96 29.03 22.27 -8.44
C GLY A 96 28.94 23.77 -8.66
N ARG A 97 29.89 24.35 -9.42
CA ARG A 97 29.89 25.78 -9.76
C ARG A 97 28.72 26.14 -10.68
N ILE A 98 28.41 25.26 -11.65
CA ILE A 98 27.26 25.47 -12.54
C ILE A 98 25.96 25.34 -11.73
N ARG A 99 25.87 24.32 -10.84
CA ARG A 99 24.69 24.19 -9.96
C ARG A 99 24.49 25.40 -9.04
N GLU A 100 25.58 25.95 -8.50
CA GLU A 100 25.48 27.14 -7.64
C GLU A 100 24.97 28.36 -8.41
N ARG A 101 25.49 28.61 -9.62
CA ARG A 101 24.99 29.67 -10.50
C ARG A 101 23.52 29.44 -10.89
N ALA A 102 23.15 28.20 -11.17
CA ALA A 102 21.76 27.84 -11.47
C ALA A 102 20.83 28.12 -10.28
N VAL A 103 21.22 27.78 -9.06
CA VAL A 103 20.47 28.13 -7.84
C VAL A 103 20.33 29.65 -7.70
N ALA A 104 21.40 30.42 -7.94
CA ALA A 104 21.35 31.88 -7.92
C ALA A 104 20.38 32.44 -8.98
N ALA A 105 20.37 31.88 -10.20
CA ALA A 105 19.46 32.28 -11.26
C ALA A 105 17.99 31.94 -10.93
N ILE A 106 17.72 30.77 -10.35
CA ILE A 106 16.39 30.36 -9.86
C ILE A 106 15.89 31.36 -8.80
N LEU A 107 16.74 31.74 -7.87
CA LEU A 107 16.38 32.70 -6.82
C LEU A 107 16.21 34.14 -7.34
N GLY A 108 16.87 34.50 -8.42
CA GLY A 108 16.70 35.81 -9.08
C GLY A 108 15.40 35.93 -9.88
N ARG A 109 14.85 34.81 -10.37
CA ARG A 109 13.56 34.73 -11.09
C ARG A 109 12.78 33.48 -10.65
N PRO A 110 12.28 33.49 -9.41
CA PRO A 110 11.59 32.33 -8.87
C PRO A 110 10.22 32.11 -9.52
N CYS A 111 9.91 30.86 -9.83
CA CYS A 111 8.55 30.45 -10.24
C CYS A 111 8.21 29.07 -9.64
N PRO A 112 6.94 28.75 -9.47
CA PRO A 112 6.51 27.50 -8.82
C PRO A 112 7.10 26.25 -9.44
N GLU A 113 7.26 26.22 -10.77
CA GLU A 113 7.77 25.07 -11.53
C GLU A 113 9.26 24.78 -11.25
N LEU A 114 10.02 25.76 -10.81
CA LEU A 114 11.44 25.62 -10.42
C LEU A 114 11.64 25.16 -8.97
N MET A 115 10.61 25.24 -8.14
CA MET A 115 10.74 24.93 -6.70
C MET A 115 11.19 23.51 -6.41
N PRO A 116 10.71 22.45 -7.09
CA PRO A 116 11.22 21.09 -6.85
C PRO A 116 12.73 20.96 -7.08
N PHE A 117 13.29 21.72 -8.03
CA PHE A 117 14.72 21.74 -8.33
C PHE A 117 15.51 22.49 -7.26
N LEU A 118 15.01 23.62 -6.78
CA LEU A 118 15.58 24.36 -5.66
C LEU A 118 15.60 23.52 -4.38
N VAL A 119 14.46 22.89 -4.04
CA VAL A 119 14.32 22.02 -2.85
C VAL A 119 15.32 20.87 -2.90
N LEU A 120 15.54 20.27 -4.08
CA LEU A 120 16.53 19.20 -4.25
C LEU A 120 17.94 19.67 -3.89
N ARG A 121 18.28 20.93 -4.15
CA ARG A 121 19.60 21.52 -3.83
C ARG A 121 19.80 21.83 -2.35
N THR A 122 18.75 21.91 -1.54
CA THR A 122 18.89 22.08 -0.07
C THR A 122 19.61 20.93 0.61
N GLY A 123 19.66 19.75 -0.05
CA GLY A 123 20.39 18.56 0.36
C GLY A 123 21.70 18.33 -0.41
N ASP A 124 22.16 19.27 -1.25
CA ASP A 124 23.35 19.10 -2.09
C ASP A 124 24.58 18.80 -1.23
N TRP A 125 25.46 17.95 -1.75
CA TRP A 125 26.71 17.60 -1.08
C TRP A 125 27.74 18.74 -1.11
N VAL A 126 27.69 19.62 -2.13
CA VAL A 126 28.53 20.82 -2.25
C VAL A 126 28.00 21.92 -1.33
N LYS A 127 28.80 22.33 -0.36
CA LYS A 127 28.38 23.28 0.70
C LYS A 127 27.83 24.61 0.16
N PRO A 128 28.51 25.35 -0.76
CA PRO A 128 27.98 26.61 -1.29
C PRO A 128 26.62 26.46 -1.97
N VAL A 129 26.42 25.41 -2.79
CA VAL A 129 25.13 25.12 -3.44
C VAL A 129 24.04 24.91 -2.41
N ARG A 130 24.32 24.08 -1.40
CA ARG A 130 23.39 23.76 -0.32
C ARG A 130 23.00 24.98 0.50
N GLU A 131 23.97 25.77 0.93
CA GLU A 131 23.73 26.96 1.78
C GLU A 131 22.93 28.01 1.03
N ARG A 132 23.26 28.30 -0.23
CA ARG A 132 22.50 29.21 -1.06
C ARG A 132 21.06 28.75 -1.28
N ALA A 133 20.86 27.47 -1.58
CA ALA A 133 19.53 26.90 -1.76
C ALA A 133 18.70 26.96 -0.46
N ARG A 134 19.32 26.68 0.69
CA ARG A 134 18.66 26.77 2.01
C ARG A 134 18.24 28.19 2.37
N ALA A 135 19.15 29.14 2.22
CA ALA A 135 18.87 30.55 2.48
C ALA A 135 17.74 31.08 1.56
N GLY A 136 17.82 30.76 0.26
CA GLY A 136 16.78 31.16 -0.69
C GLY A 136 15.42 30.52 -0.43
N LEU A 137 15.37 29.22 -0.12
CA LEU A 137 14.11 28.55 0.24
C LEU A 137 13.48 29.16 1.49
N ALA A 138 14.28 29.47 2.52
CA ALA A 138 13.78 30.09 3.73
C ALA A 138 13.18 31.47 3.46
N LEU A 139 13.86 32.30 2.64
CA LEU A 139 13.37 33.62 2.24
C LEU A 139 12.05 33.53 1.48
N LEU A 140 11.96 32.70 0.44
CA LEU A 140 10.74 32.51 -0.35
C LEU A 140 9.56 32.07 0.52
N LEU A 141 9.76 31.09 1.38
CA LEU A 141 8.72 30.58 2.27
C LEU A 141 8.28 31.59 3.34
N SER A 142 9.16 32.52 3.75
CA SER A 142 8.79 33.58 4.70
C SER A 142 8.12 34.76 4.03
N ASP A 143 8.42 35.03 2.75
CA ASP A 143 7.86 36.13 1.97
C ASP A 143 6.40 35.85 1.60
N ASP A 144 6.14 34.75 0.90
CA ASP A 144 4.77 34.35 0.51
C ASP A 144 4.55 32.83 0.66
N PRO A 145 4.14 32.37 1.86
CA PRO A 145 3.79 30.96 2.06
C PRO A 145 2.68 30.47 1.13
N GLY A 146 1.75 31.34 0.71
CA GLY A 146 0.60 30.99 -0.13
C GLY A 146 1.03 30.51 -1.52
N VAL A 147 1.99 31.20 -2.10
CA VAL A 147 2.54 30.88 -3.42
C VAL A 147 3.49 29.68 -3.35
N TRP A 148 4.38 29.63 -2.35
CA TRP A 148 5.50 28.70 -2.38
C TRP A 148 5.23 27.37 -1.69
N LEU A 149 4.40 27.28 -0.66
CA LEU A 149 4.09 26.00 0.02
C LEU A 149 3.55 24.94 -0.95
N PRO A 150 2.54 25.23 -1.81
CA PRO A 150 2.04 24.23 -2.74
C PRO A 150 3.11 23.69 -3.70
N ALA A 151 4.05 24.55 -4.11
CA ALA A 151 5.10 24.19 -5.07
C ALA A 151 6.26 23.38 -4.43
N VAL A 152 6.61 23.65 -3.19
CA VAL A 152 7.74 23.00 -2.51
C VAL A 152 7.35 21.71 -1.79
N LEU A 153 6.14 21.65 -1.25
CA LEU A 153 5.68 20.58 -0.35
C LEU A 153 5.81 19.17 -0.94
N PRO A 154 5.42 18.89 -2.21
CA PRO A 154 5.55 17.57 -2.80
C PRO A 154 7.00 17.05 -2.81
N MET A 155 7.96 17.92 -3.13
CA MET A 155 9.38 17.57 -3.17
C MET A 155 9.97 17.43 -1.77
N VAL A 156 9.61 18.30 -0.83
CA VAL A 156 10.05 18.21 0.57
C VAL A 156 9.66 16.86 1.17
N LEU A 157 8.41 16.45 1.02
CA LEU A 157 7.91 15.13 1.48
C LEU A 157 8.56 13.95 0.76
N ARG A 158 9.04 14.15 -0.48
CA ARG A 158 9.80 13.13 -1.21
C ARG A 158 11.21 12.97 -0.68
N LEU A 159 11.80 14.02 -0.11
CA LEU A 159 13.19 14.06 0.37
C LEU A 159 13.31 13.84 1.88
N ASP A 160 12.23 13.83 2.63
CA ASP A 160 12.21 13.76 4.09
C ASP A 160 13.07 12.61 4.65
N ALA A 161 12.98 11.41 4.05
CA ALA A 161 13.76 10.24 4.45
C ALA A 161 15.26 10.29 4.05
N ARG A 162 15.73 11.38 3.40
CA ARG A 162 17.14 11.51 2.99
C ARG A 162 17.98 12.16 4.09
N LEU A 163 19.26 11.80 4.15
CA LEU A 163 20.22 12.22 5.18
C LEU A 163 20.24 13.73 5.47
N ARG A 164 19.84 14.59 4.51
CA ARG A 164 19.83 16.06 4.65
C ARG A 164 18.46 16.67 4.36
N GLY A 165 17.39 15.87 4.37
CA GLY A 165 16.02 16.31 4.08
C GLY A 165 15.39 17.16 5.19
N GLY A 166 15.76 16.95 6.43
CA GLY A 166 15.12 17.58 7.60
C GLY A 166 15.06 19.11 7.57
N PHE A 167 16.07 19.78 6.98
CA PHE A 167 16.06 21.24 6.87
C PHE A 167 14.79 21.75 6.14
N ALA A 168 14.51 21.20 4.96
CA ALA A 168 13.36 21.65 4.16
C ALA A 168 12.02 21.36 4.84
N VAL A 169 11.92 20.24 5.58
CA VAL A 169 10.74 19.92 6.41
C VAL A 169 10.55 20.96 7.52
N THR A 170 11.61 21.35 8.20
CA THR A 170 11.56 22.39 9.24
C THR A 170 11.09 23.73 8.66
N GLN A 171 11.59 24.13 7.49
CA GLN A 171 11.17 25.37 6.84
C GLN A 171 9.70 25.34 6.41
N VAL A 172 9.24 24.21 5.84
CA VAL A 172 7.82 24.04 5.49
C VAL A 172 6.92 24.10 6.72
N ARG A 173 7.31 23.47 7.83
CA ARG A 173 6.54 23.57 9.09
C ARG A 173 6.48 25.02 9.61
N ALA A 174 7.58 25.73 9.59
CA ALA A 174 7.64 27.13 9.97
C ALA A 174 6.73 28.02 9.08
N ALA A 175 6.79 27.80 7.76
CA ALA A 175 5.94 28.52 6.81
C ALA A 175 4.44 28.19 6.97
N LEU A 176 4.10 26.93 7.29
CA LEU A 176 2.72 26.56 7.63
C LEU A 176 2.23 27.32 8.88
N LEU A 177 3.08 27.41 9.91
CA LEU A 177 2.74 28.11 11.17
C LEU A 177 2.50 29.61 10.97
N SER A 178 3.20 30.24 10.04
CA SER A 178 3.05 31.67 9.70
C SER A 178 1.99 31.93 8.62
N SER A 179 1.44 30.87 7.98
CA SER A 179 0.49 31.01 6.89
C SER A 179 -0.92 31.34 7.36
N THR A 180 -1.69 31.96 6.46
CA THR A 180 -3.09 32.27 6.71
C THR A 180 -3.98 31.02 6.68
N PRO A 181 -5.16 31.04 7.34
CA PRO A 181 -6.12 29.93 7.30
C PRO A 181 -6.52 29.49 5.88
N GLN A 182 -6.54 30.40 4.92
CA GLN A 182 -6.85 30.11 3.54
C GLN A 182 -5.81 29.19 2.90
N VAL A 183 -4.53 29.39 3.19
CA VAL A 183 -3.42 28.61 2.65
C VAL A 183 -3.48 27.18 3.14
N TRP A 184 -3.48 26.96 4.45
CA TRP A 184 -3.47 25.57 4.97
C TRP A 184 -4.79 24.83 4.72
N ARG A 185 -5.95 25.51 4.69
CA ARG A 185 -7.22 24.90 4.27
C ARG A 185 -7.20 24.51 2.80
N GLY A 186 -6.62 25.32 1.92
CA GLY A 186 -6.40 25.00 0.52
C GLY A 186 -5.57 23.73 0.35
N LEU A 187 -4.47 23.61 1.09
CA LEU A 187 -3.61 22.41 1.09
C LEU A 187 -4.32 21.16 1.64
N LEU A 188 -5.17 21.30 2.66
CA LEU A 188 -6.02 20.20 3.15
C LEU A 188 -7.05 19.76 2.12
N GLY A 189 -7.60 20.67 1.31
CA GLY A 189 -8.59 20.37 0.29
C GLY A 189 -8.00 19.69 -0.94
N SER A 190 -6.91 20.24 -1.48
CA SER A 190 -6.36 19.90 -2.80
C SER A 190 -5.09 19.05 -2.77
N GLY A 191 -4.37 19.00 -1.66
CA GLY A 191 -3.09 18.33 -1.53
C GLY A 191 -3.17 16.81 -1.73
N SER A 192 -2.04 16.21 -2.07
CA SER A 192 -1.87 14.77 -2.06
C SER A 192 -2.08 14.19 -0.65
N ARG A 193 -2.26 12.86 -0.56
CA ARG A 193 -2.44 12.19 0.74
C ARG A 193 -1.37 12.58 1.78
N ARG A 194 -0.11 12.68 1.39
CA ARG A 194 1.02 13.00 2.30
C ARG A 194 1.00 14.46 2.72
N GLU A 195 0.73 15.36 1.80
CA GLU A 195 0.61 16.81 2.06
C GLU A 195 -0.54 17.08 3.03
N ARG A 196 -1.72 16.52 2.75
CA ARG A 196 -2.89 16.66 3.61
C ARG A 196 -2.62 16.15 5.03
N ARG A 197 -1.94 15.00 5.17
CA ARG A 197 -1.57 14.46 6.49
C ARG A 197 -0.64 15.38 7.25
N LEU A 198 0.41 15.93 6.62
CA LEU A 198 1.32 16.87 7.28
C LEU A 198 0.59 18.13 7.75
N VAL A 199 -0.25 18.71 6.87
CA VAL A 199 -1.01 19.93 7.21
C VAL A 199 -2.02 19.65 8.32
N PHE A 200 -2.73 18.51 8.25
CA PHE A 200 -3.68 18.08 9.28
C PHE A 200 -2.99 17.85 10.63
N GLU A 201 -1.84 17.15 10.66
CA GLU A 201 -1.04 16.92 11.86
C GLU A 201 -0.60 18.24 12.49
N THR A 202 -0.10 19.18 11.66
CA THR A 202 0.30 20.51 12.11
C THR A 202 -0.90 21.28 12.67
N GLY A 203 -2.04 21.25 11.96
CA GLY A 203 -3.27 21.91 12.39
C GLY A 203 -3.83 21.37 13.70
N LEU A 204 -3.76 20.04 13.92
CA LEU A 204 -4.13 19.42 15.20
C LEU A 204 -3.21 19.91 16.33
N ALA A 205 -1.89 19.88 16.12
CA ALA A 205 -0.92 20.29 17.11
C ALA A 205 -1.04 21.75 17.51
N GLN A 206 -1.50 22.59 16.59
CA GLN A 206 -1.68 24.03 16.80
C GLN A 206 -3.11 24.45 17.20
N GLY A 207 -4.05 23.50 17.27
CA GLY A 207 -5.44 23.81 17.59
C GLY A 207 -6.18 24.62 16.52
N TRP A 208 -5.75 24.54 15.24
CA TRP A 208 -6.40 25.28 14.14
C TRP A 208 -7.76 24.72 13.73
N LEU A 209 -8.03 23.47 14.11
CA LEU A 209 -9.22 22.74 13.70
C LEU A 209 -10.26 22.76 14.83
N PRO A 210 -11.32 23.59 14.73
CA PRO A 210 -12.38 23.62 15.73
C PRO A 210 -13.18 22.30 15.71
N SER A 211 -13.86 22.00 16.81
CA SER A 211 -14.63 20.77 16.99
C SER A 211 -15.58 20.42 15.84
N PRO A 212 -16.33 21.37 15.25
CA PRO A 212 -17.17 21.09 14.10
C PRO A 212 -16.39 20.58 12.88
N ASP A 213 -15.22 21.16 12.61
CA ASP A 213 -14.36 20.74 11.49
C ASP A 213 -13.77 19.34 11.77
N LEU A 214 -13.33 19.06 12.99
CA LEU A 214 -12.86 17.72 13.40
C LEU A 214 -13.96 16.68 13.22
N VAL A 215 -15.19 16.96 13.64
CA VAL A 215 -16.34 16.06 13.43
C VAL A 215 -16.60 15.87 11.93
N ALA A 216 -16.53 16.91 11.12
CA ALA A 216 -16.70 16.80 9.67
C ALA A 216 -15.62 15.92 9.03
N TYR A 217 -14.33 16.13 9.35
CA TYR A 217 -13.23 15.28 8.86
C TYR A 217 -13.38 13.85 9.33
N ALA A 218 -13.75 13.60 10.58
CA ALA A 218 -13.98 12.24 11.11
C ALA A 218 -15.06 11.49 10.32
N LEU A 219 -16.12 12.14 9.91
CA LEU A 219 -17.25 11.51 9.22
C LEU A 219 -17.03 11.37 7.71
N THR A 220 -16.35 12.32 7.05
CA THR A 220 -16.38 12.46 5.60
C THR A 220 -15.04 12.34 4.91
N ASP A 221 -13.90 12.48 5.62
CA ASP A 221 -12.61 12.47 4.94
C ASP A 221 -12.32 11.14 4.24
N ARG A 222 -11.70 11.21 3.06
CA ARG A 222 -11.33 10.04 2.26
C ARG A 222 -10.14 9.25 2.85
N ASP A 223 -9.30 9.91 3.65
CA ASP A 223 -8.12 9.28 4.25
C ASP A 223 -8.44 8.74 5.66
N VAL A 224 -8.30 7.42 5.84
CA VAL A 224 -8.54 6.76 7.12
C VAL A 224 -7.70 7.35 8.26
N TRP A 225 -6.45 7.75 7.98
CA TRP A 225 -5.56 8.33 8.99
C TRP A 225 -6.08 9.69 9.49
N ILE A 226 -6.56 10.55 8.57
CA ILE A 226 -7.16 11.85 8.92
C ILE A 226 -8.49 11.62 9.67
N ARG A 227 -9.33 10.68 9.19
CA ARG A 227 -10.58 10.35 9.91
C ARG A 227 -10.33 9.91 11.34
N SER A 228 -9.38 8.98 11.55
CA SER A 228 -9.05 8.47 12.88
C SER A 228 -8.51 9.57 13.79
N GLY A 229 -7.55 10.36 13.31
CA GLY A 229 -6.98 11.45 14.08
C GLY A 229 -8.02 12.54 14.43
N ALA A 230 -8.92 12.85 13.49
CA ALA A 230 -10.01 13.78 13.71
C ALA A 230 -11.03 13.26 14.72
N ALA A 231 -11.39 11.96 14.62
CA ALA A 231 -12.28 11.31 15.59
C ALA A 231 -11.67 11.31 17.00
N GLU A 232 -10.39 10.94 17.13
CA GLU A 232 -9.68 10.96 18.42
C GLU A 232 -9.64 12.34 19.03
N ALA A 233 -9.36 13.39 18.25
CA ALA A 233 -9.32 14.76 18.72
C ALA A 233 -10.71 15.25 19.12
N ALA A 234 -11.73 15.07 18.27
CA ALA A 234 -13.10 15.44 18.56
C ALA A 234 -13.66 14.73 19.78
N CYS A 235 -13.40 13.41 19.93
CA CYS A 235 -13.86 12.64 21.09
C CYS A 235 -13.14 13.06 22.38
N ARG A 236 -11.86 13.35 22.33
CA ARG A 236 -11.09 13.86 23.47
C ARG A 236 -11.67 15.18 23.96
N GLU A 237 -11.92 16.12 23.05
CA GLU A 237 -12.52 17.41 23.35
C GLU A 237 -13.95 17.22 23.91
N ALA A 238 -14.76 16.34 23.29
CA ALA A 238 -16.13 16.07 23.72
C ALA A 238 -16.20 15.47 25.14
N VAL A 239 -15.25 14.58 25.49
CA VAL A 239 -15.15 14.05 26.87
C VAL A 239 -14.79 15.16 27.85
N TRP A 240 -13.80 16.00 27.52
CA TRP A 240 -13.40 17.13 28.38
C TRP A 240 -14.50 18.16 28.59
N THR A 241 -15.23 18.50 27.54
CA THR A 241 -16.29 19.49 27.54
C THR A 241 -17.66 18.92 27.93
N ARG A 242 -17.72 17.62 28.28
CA ARG A 242 -18.95 16.89 28.64
C ARG A 242 -20.03 16.99 27.56
N ARG A 243 -19.65 16.77 26.31
CA ARG A 243 -20.56 16.80 25.13
C ARG A 243 -20.84 15.38 24.59
N PRO A 244 -21.67 14.56 25.29
CA PRO A 244 -22.02 13.22 24.83
C PRO A 244 -22.80 13.22 23.52
N ASP A 245 -23.47 14.31 23.16
CA ASP A 245 -24.13 14.50 21.87
C ASP A 245 -23.18 14.36 20.69
N VAL A 246 -21.96 14.90 20.78
CA VAL A 246 -20.90 14.76 19.77
C VAL A 246 -20.44 13.32 19.68
N LEU A 247 -20.22 12.64 20.82
CA LEU A 247 -19.83 11.23 20.87
C LEU A 247 -20.90 10.34 20.23
N ARG A 248 -22.18 10.54 20.58
CA ARG A 248 -23.30 9.80 19.97
C ARG A 248 -23.40 10.04 18.46
N ARG A 249 -23.15 11.26 17.98
CA ARG A 249 -23.12 11.56 16.55
C ARG A 249 -22.02 10.76 15.83
N LEU A 250 -20.82 10.72 16.38
CA LEU A 250 -19.71 9.96 15.83
C LEU A 250 -19.91 8.44 15.93
N ALA A 251 -20.57 7.95 16.99
CA ALA A 251 -20.91 6.53 17.17
C ALA A 251 -21.89 6.00 16.10
N ARG A 252 -22.64 6.87 15.42
CA ARG A 252 -23.50 6.51 14.27
C ARG A 252 -22.78 6.48 12.93
N SER A 253 -21.46 6.70 12.90
CA SER A 253 -20.67 6.67 11.67
C SER A 253 -20.75 5.31 10.98
N THR A 254 -20.77 5.31 9.64
CA THR A 254 -20.61 4.08 8.86
C THR A 254 -19.17 3.52 8.94
N ARG A 255 -18.24 4.29 9.46
CA ARG A 255 -16.82 3.94 9.57
C ARG A 255 -16.52 3.32 10.93
N PRO A 256 -16.11 2.05 11.00
CA PRO A 256 -15.92 1.34 12.27
C PRO A 256 -14.82 1.97 13.14
N GLU A 257 -13.77 2.50 12.56
CA GLU A 257 -12.72 3.18 13.29
C GLU A 257 -13.24 4.42 14.04
N VAL A 258 -14.15 5.16 13.44
CA VAL A 258 -14.78 6.33 14.07
C VAL A 258 -15.76 5.92 15.16
N ARG A 259 -16.60 4.89 14.88
CA ARG A 259 -17.52 4.37 15.90
C ARG A 259 -16.79 3.88 17.15
N ALA A 260 -15.72 3.10 16.97
CA ALA A 260 -14.96 2.54 18.09
C ALA A 260 -14.36 3.64 18.98
N VAL A 261 -13.79 4.69 18.40
CA VAL A 261 -13.24 5.82 19.16
C VAL A 261 -14.36 6.57 19.91
N ALA A 262 -15.50 6.80 19.25
CA ALA A 262 -16.64 7.49 19.87
C ALA A 262 -17.23 6.68 21.03
N LEU A 263 -17.41 5.37 20.86
CA LEU A 263 -17.88 4.48 21.91
C LEU A 263 -16.90 4.41 23.09
N THR A 264 -15.59 4.41 22.81
CA THR A 264 -14.57 4.54 23.88
C THR A 264 -14.73 5.86 24.64
N GLY A 265 -15.04 6.95 23.95
CA GLY A 265 -15.37 8.24 24.57
C GLY A 265 -16.60 8.16 25.47
N LEU A 266 -17.67 7.48 25.04
CA LEU A 266 -18.87 7.25 25.82
C LEU A 266 -18.61 6.44 27.08
N VAL A 267 -17.82 5.35 27.00
CA VAL A 267 -17.37 4.59 28.17
C VAL A 267 -16.64 5.48 29.17
N ARG A 268 -15.71 6.32 28.70
CA ARG A 268 -14.98 7.25 29.57
C ARG A 268 -15.87 8.31 30.23
N SER A 269 -17.03 8.57 29.65
CA SER A 269 -18.03 9.52 30.15
C SER A 269 -19.11 8.85 30.98
N GLY A 270 -18.99 7.54 31.31
CA GLY A 270 -19.92 6.80 32.14
C GLY A 270 -21.22 6.35 31.44
N HIS A 271 -21.21 6.24 30.12
CA HIS A 271 -22.36 5.81 29.30
C HIS A 271 -22.20 4.34 28.85
N ASP A 272 -21.74 3.47 29.75
CA ASP A 272 -21.43 2.06 29.44
C ASP A 272 -22.66 1.29 28.91
N GLY A 273 -23.86 1.59 29.39
CA GLY A 273 -25.10 0.94 28.92
C GLY A 273 -25.42 1.19 27.45
N GLU A 274 -25.15 2.42 26.95
CA GLU A 274 -25.32 2.75 25.54
C GLU A 274 -24.31 1.97 24.68
N VAL A 275 -23.09 1.76 25.20
CA VAL A 275 -22.01 1.09 24.46
C VAL A 275 -22.21 -0.42 24.43
N ALA A 276 -22.70 -1.03 25.54
CA ALA A 276 -23.01 -2.45 25.58
C ALA A 276 -24.05 -2.86 24.51
N ALA A 277 -24.96 -1.97 24.11
CA ALA A 277 -25.90 -2.20 23.01
C ALA A 277 -25.24 -2.45 21.63
N HIS A 278 -23.92 -2.20 21.48
CA HIS A 278 -23.16 -2.46 20.27
C HIS A 278 -22.44 -3.82 20.24
N LEU A 279 -22.81 -4.76 21.12
CA LEU A 279 -22.22 -6.11 21.12
C LEU A 279 -22.36 -6.81 19.77
N ASP A 280 -23.43 -6.59 19.03
CA ASP A 280 -23.71 -7.23 17.75
C ASP A 280 -23.23 -6.40 16.53
N ASP A 281 -22.37 -5.40 16.72
CA ASP A 281 -21.82 -4.61 15.61
C ASP A 281 -21.02 -5.50 14.65
N ASP A 282 -21.12 -5.25 13.34
CA ASP A 282 -20.40 -6.00 12.32
C ASP A 282 -18.88 -5.90 12.46
N ALA A 283 -18.37 -4.82 13.05
CA ALA A 283 -16.94 -4.54 13.16
C ALA A 283 -16.33 -5.10 14.46
N PRO A 284 -15.27 -5.93 14.38
CA PRO A 284 -14.67 -6.55 15.56
C PRO A 284 -14.12 -5.52 16.57
N LEU A 285 -13.62 -4.37 16.08
CA LEU A 285 -13.11 -3.31 16.96
C LEU A 285 -14.24 -2.69 17.80
N VAL A 286 -15.42 -2.49 17.21
CA VAL A 286 -16.60 -1.96 17.91
C VAL A 286 -17.10 -2.96 18.94
N ARG A 287 -17.22 -4.25 18.57
CA ARG A 287 -17.59 -5.31 19.52
C ARG A 287 -16.60 -5.43 20.68
N ALA A 288 -15.30 -5.24 20.45
CA ALA A 288 -14.30 -5.26 21.52
C ALA A 288 -14.56 -4.16 22.57
N VAL A 289 -14.87 -2.93 22.12
CA VAL A 289 -15.24 -1.83 23.02
C VAL A 289 -16.56 -2.13 23.74
N ALA A 290 -17.55 -2.67 23.04
CA ALA A 290 -18.83 -3.03 23.62
C ALA A 290 -18.70 -4.15 24.70
N ARG A 291 -17.84 -5.15 24.48
CA ARG A 291 -17.53 -6.18 25.48
C ARG A 291 -16.84 -5.61 26.73
N ASP A 292 -15.97 -4.62 26.58
CA ASP A 292 -15.38 -3.95 27.74
C ASP A 292 -16.44 -3.20 28.57
N ALA A 293 -17.35 -2.49 27.89
CA ALA A 293 -18.47 -1.82 28.55
C ALA A 293 -19.42 -2.82 29.24
N ALA A 294 -19.80 -3.91 28.54
CA ALA A 294 -20.64 -4.98 29.09
C ALA A 294 -20.03 -5.60 30.36
N ARG A 295 -18.74 -5.91 30.35
CA ARG A 295 -17.98 -6.42 31.49
C ARG A 295 -18.05 -5.48 32.70
N ARG A 296 -17.94 -4.16 32.51
CA ARG A 296 -18.07 -3.16 33.57
C ARG A 296 -19.44 -3.13 34.20
N LEU A 297 -20.47 -3.47 33.43
CA LEU A 297 -21.86 -3.58 33.91
C LEU A 297 -22.21 -4.96 34.47
N GLY A 298 -21.27 -5.91 34.50
CA GLY A 298 -21.52 -7.29 34.92
C GLY A 298 -22.32 -8.11 33.90
N ILE A 299 -22.42 -7.67 32.65
CA ILE A 299 -23.08 -8.38 31.55
C ILE A 299 -22.11 -9.41 30.95
N ASP A 300 -22.50 -10.68 30.92
CA ASP A 300 -21.78 -11.74 30.22
C ASP A 300 -22.00 -11.66 28.72
N ALA A 301 -21.03 -11.14 28.01
CA ALA A 301 -21.06 -11.01 26.56
C ALA A 301 -21.14 -12.39 25.84
N ARG A 302 -20.55 -13.44 26.41
CA ARG A 302 -20.62 -14.79 25.82
C ARG A 302 -22.06 -15.33 25.88
N GLU A 303 -22.76 -15.17 27.02
CA GLU A 303 -24.14 -15.54 27.15
C GLU A 303 -25.04 -14.73 26.22
N HIS A 304 -24.81 -13.42 26.10
CA HIS A 304 -25.49 -12.58 25.12
C HIS A 304 -25.37 -13.15 23.71
N TYR A 305 -24.15 -13.50 23.25
CA TYR A 305 -23.96 -14.04 21.92
C TYR A 305 -24.56 -15.44 21.73
N ARG A 306 -24.54 -16.29 22.75
CA ARG A 306 -25.21 -17.59 22.69
C ARG A 306 -26.71 -17.42 22.42
N ASN A 307 -27.36 -16.57 23.20
CA ASN A 307 -28.79 -16.28 23.05
C ASN A 307 -29.10 -15.64 21.68
N ALA A 308 -28.27 -14.71 21.24
CA ALA A 308 -28.43 -14.03 19.93
C ALA A 308 -28.23 -14.97 18.72
N VAL A 309 -27.39 -16.01 18.83
CA VAL A 309 -27.14 -16.99 17.77
C VAL A 309 -28.24 -18.07 17.71
N ASP A 310 -28.90 -18.38 18.81
CA ASP A 310 -29.98 -19.35 18.86
C ASP A 310 -31.29 -18.87 18.17
N ILE A 311 -31.36 -17.57 17.83
CA ILE A 311 -32.43 -16.97 17.04
C ILE A 311 -32.23 -17.32 15.56
N GLY A 312 -33.29 -17.81 14.89
CA GLY A 312 -33.22 -18.41 13.53
C GLY A 312 -32.56 -17.58 12.41
N ASP A 313 -32.42 -16.25 12.54
CA ASP A 313 -31.68 -15.36 11.62
C ASP A 313 -30.75 -14.42 12.42
N PRO A 314 -29.64 -14.92 12.95
CA PRO A 314 -28.77 -14.15 13.81
C PRO A 314 -27.98 -13.07 13.03
N ALA A 315 -27.75 -11.92 13.69
CA ALA A 315 -26.86 -10.89 13.16
C ALA A 315 -25.44 -11.42 12.95
N LEU A 316 -24.79 -11.01 11.87
CA LEU A 316 -23.40 -11.44 11.57
C LEU A 316 -22.44 -11.08 12.71
N GLY A 317 -22.68 -9.94 13.37
CA GLY A 317 -21.92 -9.50 14.53
C GLY A 317 -22.04 -10.44 15.72
N ALA A 318 -23.24 -10.98 15.98
CA ALA A 318 -23.47 -11.95 17.05
C ALA A 318 -22.71 -13.26 16.79
N ILE A 319 -22.82 -13.80 15.57
CA ILE A 319 -22.06 -14.99 15.14
C ILE A 319 -20.55 -14.80 15.32
N ALA A 320 -20.05 -13.64 14.91
CA ALA A 320 -18.64 -13.29 15.06
C ALA A 320 -18.26 -13.07 16.54
N GLY A 321 -19.13 -12.42 17.30
CA GLY A 321 -18.95 -12.14 18.72
C GLY A 321 -18.84 -13.43 19.55
N LEU A 322 -19.65 -14.44 19.22
CA LEU A 322 -19.57 -15.76 19.87
C LEU A 322 -18.20 -16.42 19.63
N ALA A 323 -17.64 -16.29 18.42
CA ALA A 323 -16.31 -16.82 18.12
C ALA A 323 -15.19 -16.04 18.83
N GLU A 324 -15.40 -14.75 19.12
CA GLU A 324 -14.41 -13.88 19.78
C GLU A 324 -14.45 -14.02 21.32
N ALA A 325 -15.59 -14.34 21.91
CA ALA A 325 -15.79 -14.43 23.36
C ALA A 325 -15.99 -15.87 23.87
N GLY A 326 -16.30 -16.81 22.98
CA GLY A 326 -16.59 -18.20 23.30
C GLY A 326 -15.40 -19.14 23.30
N SER A 327 -15.68 -20.42 23.25
CA SER A 327 -14.71 -21.52 23.21
C SER A 327 -15.20 -22.63 22.27
N ALA A 328 -14.41 -23.68 22.06
CA ALA A 328 -14.77 -24.83 21.23
C ALA A 328 -16.14 -25.46 21.69
N ALA A 329 -16.50 -25.35 22.95
CA ALA A 329 -17.78 -25.82 23.47
C ALA A 329 -19.01 -25.07 22.91
N ASP A 330 -18.82 -23.91 22.27
CA ASP A 330 -19.89 -23.14 21.65
C ASP A 330 -20.07 -23.48 20.14
N ALA A 331 -19.20 -24.28 19.58
CA ALA A 331 -19.26 -24.66 18.17
C ALA A 331 -20.58 -25.37 17.77
N PRO A 332 -21.23 -26.22 18.63
CA PRO A 332 -22.53 -26.80 18.32
C PRO A 332 -23.60 -25.77 17.95
N LEU A 333 -23.60 -24.59 18.57
CA LEU A 333 -24.55 -23.50 18.26
C LEU A 333 -24.33 -22.91 16.86
N LEU A 334 -23.12 -22.97 16.35
CA LEU A 334 -22.75 -22.43 15.03
C LEU A 334 -22.95 -23.42 13.89
N ARG A 335 -22.96 -24.74 14.16
CA ARG A 335 -23.09 -25.80 13.14
C ARG A 335 -24.36 -25.70 12.30
N PRO A 336 -25.56 -25.47 12.85
CA PRO A 336 -26.77 -25.31 12.04
C PRO A 336 -26.63 -24.16 11.02
N LEU A 337 -25.87 -23.13 11.33
CA LEU A 337 -25.66 -21.99 10.45
C LEU A 337 -24.74 -22.29 9.24
N LEU A 338 -24.02 -23.41 9.23
CA LEU A 338 -23.20 -23.83 8.10
C LEU A 338 -24.01 -24.14 6.84
N THR A 339 -25.32 -24.45 7.01
CA THR A 339 -26.26 -24.72 5.92
C THR A 339 -27.32 -23.64 5.75
N HIS A 340 -27.17 -22.49 6.43
CA HIS A 340 -28.12 -21.38 6.37
C HIS A 340 -28.37 -20.88 4.95
N GLN A 341 -29.57 -20.40 4.62
CA GLN A 341 -29.94 -19.93 3.28
C GLN A 341 -29.02 -18.81 2.79
N GLN A 342 -28.69 -17.84 3.62
CA GLN A 342 -27.86 -16.70 3.28
C GLN A 342 -26.36 -17.09 3.29
N ALA A 343 -25.70 -16.95 2.15
CA ALA A 343 -24.28 -17.27 2.01
C ALA A 343 -23.35 -16.49 2.97
N ARG A 344 -23.71 -15.25 3.31
CA ARG A 344 -22.94 -14.43 4.27
C ARG A 344 -22.96 -15.04 5.69
N VAL A 345 -24.10 -15.62 6.11
CA VAL A 345 -24.25 -16.30 7.39
C VAL A 345 -23.42 -17.59 7.38
N ARG A 346 -23.53 -18.42 6.32
CA ARG A 346 -22.70 -19.63 6.18
C ARG A 346 -21.21 -19.30 6.24
N ALA A 347 -20.75 -18.28 5.50
CA ALA A 347 -19.34 -17.89 5.49
C ALA A 347 -18.87 -17.42 6.88
N GLN A 348 -19.70 -16.65 7.59
CA GLN A 348 -19.38 -16.21 8.95
C GLN A 348 -19.38 -17.38 9.93
N ALA A 349 -20.32 -18.32 9.84
CA ALA A 349 -20.36 -19.52 10.67
C ALA A 349 -19.09 -20.38 10.47
N VAL A 350 -18.68 -20.65 9.21
CA VAL A 350 -17.43 -21.35 8.89
C VAL A 350 -16.23 -20.65 9.54
N ARG A 351 -16.13 -19.33 9.39
CA ARG A 351 -15.06 -18.55 9.99
C ARG A 351 -15.08 -18.65 11.52
N SER A 352 -16.27 -18.60 12.13
CA SER A 352 -16.45 -18.64 13.58
C SER A 352 -16.09 -20.00 14.16
N VAL A 353 -16.52 -21.13 13.55
CA VAL A 353 -16.12 -22.48 13.96
C VAL A 353 -14.60 -22.65 13.84
N ARG A 354 -13.97 -22.09 12.80
CA ARG A 354 -12.51 -22.10 12.66
C ARG A 354 -11.81 -21.31 13.77
N LEU A 355 -12.34 -20.15 14.16
CA LEU A 355 -11.75 -19.33 15.24
C LEU A 355 -11.89 -20.00 16.61
N LEU A 356 -12.92 -20.81 16.82
CA LEU A 356 -13.11 -21.63 18.02
C LEU A 356 -12.24 -22.90 18.04
N ASP A 357 -11.42 -23.12 17.00
CA ASP A 357 -10.59 -24.32 16.82
C ASP A 357 -11.42 -25.65 16.85
N ALA A 358 -12.63 -25.61 16.28
CA ALA A 358 -13.59 -26.70 16.31
C ALA A 358 -13.88 -27.30 14.92
N VAL A 359 -12.95 -27.14 13.96
CA VAL A 359 -13.08 -27.63 12.58
C VAL A 359 -12.91 -29.16 12.54
N VAL A 360 -13.90 -29.85 11.95
CA VAL A 360 -13.83 -31.27 11.63
C VAL A 360 -13.60 -31.43 10.12
N ALA A 361 -12.50 -32.09 9.74
CA ALA A 361 -12.07 -32.16 8.33
C ALA A 361 -13.13 -32.75 7.40
N ALA A 362 -13.81 -33.83 7.81
CA ALA A 362 -14.83 -34.51 7.01
C ALA A 362 -16.09 -33.62 6.81
N GLU A 363 -16.55 -32.94 7.86
CA GLU A 363 -17.70 -32.01 7.81
C GLU A 363 -17.41 -30.85 6.84
N PHE A 364 -16.24 -30.23 6.96
CA PHE A 364 -15.86 -29.08 6.15
C PHE A 364 -15.50 -29.48 4.71
N ALA A 365 -15.00 -30.69 4.48
CA ALA A 365 -14.78 -31.20 3.13
C ALA A 365 -16.08 -31.25 2.30
N ALA A 366 -17.23 -31.58 2.92
CA ALA A 366 -18.52 -31.56 2.26
C ALA A 366 -18.96 -30.15 1.84
N LEU A 367 -18.55 -29.11 2.60
CA LEU A 367 -18.91 -27.71 2.35
C LEU A 367 -18.02 -27.01 1.31
N VAL A 368 -16.92 -27.62 0.89
CA VAL A 368 -15.94 -26.96 0.00
C VAL A 368 -16.50 -26.62 -1.38
N ARG A 369 -17.58 -27.29 -1.81
CA ARG A 369 -18.27 -27.07 -3.09
C ARG A 369 -19.47 -26.11 -3.00
N ASP A 370 -19.59 -25.35 -1.91
CA ASP A 370 -20.67 -24.36 -1.74
C ASP A 370 -20.82 -23.47 -2.99
N PRO A 371 -22.06 -23.11 -3.40
CA PRO A 371 -22.28 -22.21 -4.51
C PRO A 371 -21.62 -20.84 -4.36
N SER A 372 -21.45 -20.36 -3.12
CA SER A 372 -20.88 -19.05 -2.83
C SER A 372 -19.34 -19.07 -2.79
N PRO A 373 -18.65 -18.25 -3.60
CA PRO A 373 -17.20 -18.10 -3.55
C PRO A 373 -16.67 -17.64 -2.17
N ALA A 374 -17.48 -16.91 -1.42
CA ALA A 374 -17.14 -16.46 -0.08
C ALA A 374 -17.08 -17.63 0.90
N VAL A 375 -18.05 -18.54 0.85
CA VAL A 375 -18.06 -19.77 1.68
C VAL A 375 -16.90 -20.68 1.29
N VAL A 376 -16.70 -20.95 -0.01
CA VAL A 376 -15.55 -21.74 -0.50
C VAL A 376 -14.21 -21.20 0.03
N ARG A 377 -14.05 -19.89 0.06
CA ARG A 377 -12.84 -19.24 0.58
C ARG A 377 -12.63 -19.50 2.09
N GLU A 378 -13.67 -19.35 2.89
CA GLU A 378 -13.59 -19.58 4.35
C GLU A 378 -13.41 -21.06 4.68
N VAL A 379 -14.12 -21.95 3.99
CA VAL A 379 -13.94 -23.42 4.12
C VAL A 379 -12.53 -23.83 3.75
N THR A 380 -11.99 -23.31 2.64
CA THR A 380 -10.59 -23.56 2.24
C THR A 380 -9.61 -23.10 3.31
N ALA A 381 -9.85 -21.93 3.93
CA ALA A 381 -9.02 -21.40 5.00
C ALA A 381 -9.06 -22.30 6.25
N ALA A 382 -10.23 -22.85 6.56
CA ALA A 382 -10.43 -23.77 7.68
C ALA A 382 -9.77 -25.13 7.45
N LEU A 383 -9.84 -25.66 6.22
CA LEU A 383 -9.27 -26.96 5.86
C LEU A 383 -7.75 -26.93 5.65
N ARG A 384 -7.16 -25.78 5.37
CA ARG A 384 -5.73 -25.68 5.06
C ARG A 384 -4.81 -26.25 6.13
N PRO A 385 -4.99 -26.02 7.44
CA PRO A 385 -4.20 -26.68 8.48
C PRO A 385 -4.40 -28.20 8.53
N LEU A 386 -5.57 -28.68 8.09
CA LEU A 386 -6.01 -30.07 8.11
C LEU A 386 -5.84 -30.75 6.74
N ALA A 387 -5.09 -30.14 5.80
CA ALA A 387 -4.99 -30.62 4.42
C ALA A 387 -4.52 -32.08 4.32
N ASN A 388 -3.68 -32.56 5.26
CA ASN A 388 -3.19 -33.93 5.30
C ASN A 388 -4.25 -34.95 5.78
N ALA A 389 -5.30 -34.51 6.49
CA ALA A 389 -6.42 -35.33 6.92
C ALA A 389 -7.55 -35.44 5.88
N LEU A 390 -7.44 -34.70 4.76
CA LEU A 390 -8.40 -34.75 3.67
C LEU A 390 -8.16 -35.99 2.77
N PRO A 391 -9.22 -36.53 2.11
CA PRO A 391 -9.04 -37.53 1.07
C PRO A 391 -8.01 -37.07 0.03
N PRO A 392 -7.01 -37.90 -0.34
CA PRO A 392 -5.91 -37.48 -1.20
C PRO A 392 -6.35 -36.91 -2.56
N GLY A 393 -7.45 -37.41 -3.12
CA GLY A 393 -8.02 -37.01 -4.41
C GLY A 393 -8.73 -35.64 -4.34
N LEU A 394 -9.34 -35.30 -3.21
CA LEU A 394 -10.19 -34.11 -3.10
C LEU A 394 -9.52 -32.79 -3.58
N PRO A 395 -8.28 -32.46 -3.19
CA PRO A 395 -7.65 -31.23 -3.68
C PRO A 395 -7.40 -31.23 -5.18
N TRP A 396 -7.14 -32.42 -5.79
CA TRP A 396 -6.93 -32.55 -7.22
C TRP A 396 -8.25 -32.44 -8.00
N ASP A 397 -9.34 -33.04 -7.49
CA ASP A 397 -10.68 -32.91 -8.07
C ASP A 397 -11.14 -31.46 -8.07
N LEU A 398 -10.85 -30.73 -6.99
CA LEU A 398 -11.11 -29.29 -6.92
C LEU A 398 -10.25 -28.49 -7.91
N LEU A 399 -8.99 -28.88 -8.10
CA LEU A 399 -8.09 -28.22 -9.04
C LEU A 399 -8.52 -28.41 -10.50
N ALA A 400 -9.20 -29.50 -10.82
CA ALA A 400 -9.73 -29.81 -12.15
C ALA A 400 -11.15 -29.28 -12.41
N ASP A 401 -11.79 -28.60 -11.42
CA ASP A 401 -13.16 -28.14 -11.52
C ASP A 401 -13.35 -26.98 -12.51
N ALA A 402 -14.54 -26.87 -13.10
CA ALA A 402 -14.88 -25.76 -13.99
C ALA A 402 -14.85 -24.39 -13.31
N ARG A 403 -15.26 -24.34 -12.03
CA ARG A 403 -15.34 -23.12 -11.23
C ARG A 403 -13.95 -22.69 -10.74
N VAL A 404 -13.53 -21.48 -11.07
CA VAL A 404 -12.21 -20.95 -10.72
C VAL A 404 -11.97 -20.87 -9.20
N GLU A 405 -13.00 -20.60 -8.41
CA GLU A 405 -12.90 -20.58 -6.95
C GLU A 405 -12.57 -21.96 -6.37
N LEU A 406 -13.09 -23.04 -6.99
CA LEU A 406 -12.75 -24.41 -6.58
C LEU A 406 -11.33 -24.79 -7.02
N ARG A 407 -10.91 -24.41 -8.23
CA ARG A 407 -9.51 -24.58 -8.65
C ARG A 407 -8.53 -23.84 -7.71
N ARG A 408 -8.88 -22.62 -7.29
CA ARG A 408 -8.11 -21.86 -6.29
C ARG A 408 -8.08 -22.54 -4.93
N ALA A 409 -9.19 -23.17 -4.52
CA ALA A 409 -9.28 -23.94 -3.28
C ALA A 409 -8.37 -25.17 -3.34
N GLY A 410 -8.49 -26.01 -4.39
CA GLY A 410 -7.63 -27.18 -4.62
C GLY A 410 -6.16 -26.82 -4.59
N TYR A 411 -5.76 -25.77 -5.32
CA TYR A 411 -4.39 -25.30 -5.33
C TYR A 411 -3.89 -24.88 -3.94
N ARG A 412 -4.71 -24.16 -3.15
CA ARG A 412 -4.33 -23.73 -1.80
C ARG A 412 -4.13 -24.90 -0.85
N LEU A 413 -4.95 -25.96 -0.98
CA LEU A 413 -4.85 -27.16 -0.16
C LEU A 413 -3.62 -28.02 -0.53
N LEU A 414 -3.21 -28.02 -1.80
CA LEU A 414 -2.01 -28.72 -2.27
C LEU A 414 -0.70 -28.03 -1.87
N ARG A 415 -0.71 -26.71 -1.66
CA ARG A 415 0.52 -25.95 -1.34
C ARG A 415 1.19 -26.30 -0.01
N GLY A 416 0.51 -27.01 0.88
CA GLY A 416 1.07 -27.49 2.15
C GLY A 416 1.63 -28.91 2.08
N ARG A 417 1.60 -29.56 0.90
CA ARG A 417 2.09 -30.92 0.67
C ARG A 417 3.60 -30.92 0.37
N ASP A 418 4.13 -32.10 0.07
CA ASP A 418 5.52 -32.27 -0.36
C ASP A 418 5.84 -31.46 -1.64
N VAL A 419 7.14 -31.30 -1.90
CA VAL A 419 7.63 -30.45 -2.98
C VAL A 419 7.20 -30.91 -4.37
N ALA A 420 7.12 -32.24 -4.60
CA ALA A 420 6.71 -32.79 -5.88
C ALA A 420 5.24 -32.52 -6.17
N VAL A 421 4.37 -32.70 -5.18
CA VAL A 421 2.93 -32.34 -5.26
C VAL A 421 2.75 -30.87 -5.51
N VAL A 422 3.48 -30.00 -4.77
CA VAL A 422 3.39 -28.54 -4.96
C VAL A 422 3.87 -28.13 -6.33
N LEU A 423 4.96 -28.72 -6.85
CA LEU A 423 5.47 -28.43 -8.19
C LEU A 423 4.46 -28.83 -9.26
N ARG A 424 3.91 -30.05 -9.17
CA ARG A 424 2.88 -30.54 -10.10
C ARG A 424 1.66 -29.60 -10.12
N ALA A 425 1.16 -29.26 -8.96
CA ALA A 425 0.03 -28.35 -8.84
C ALA A 425 0.34 -26.96 -9.41
N ALA A 426 1.52 -26.41 -9.15
CA ALA A 426 1.96 -25.12 -9.66
C ALA A 426 2.10 -25.11 -11.20
N LEU A 427 2.59 -26.19 -11.79
CA LEU A 427 2.69 -26.36 -13.25
C LEU A 427 1.30 -26.42 -13.89
N LEU A 428 0.37 -27.22 -13.35
CA LEU A 428 -1.01 -27.26 -13.82
C LEU A 428 -1.66 -25.88 -13.75
N VAL A 429 -1.48 -25.19 -12.64
CA VAL A 429 -2.05 -23.85 -12.43
C VAL A 429 -1.39 -22.80 -13.32
N ALA A 430 -0.12 -22.93 -13.68
CA ALA A 430 0.54 -22.04 -14.64
C ALA A 430 -0.08 -22.12 -16.06
N LEU A 431 -0.77 -23.21 -16.36
CA LEU A 431 -1.51 -23.44 -17.62
C LEU A 431 -3.01 -23.08 -17.52
N ASP A 432 -3.47 -22.53 -16.37
CA ASP A 432 -4.88 -22.23 -16.16
C ASP A 432 -5.37 -21.09 -17.06
N VAL A 433 -6.63 -21.18 -17.47
CA VAL A 433 -7.31 -20.14 -18.26
C VAL A 433 -7.54 -18.84 -17.48
N ASP A 434 -7.65 -18.91 -16.14
CA ASP A 434 -7.73 -17.73 -15.28
C ASP A 434 -6.36 -17.08 -15.14
N ARG A 435 -6.19 -15.91 -15.72
CA ARG A 435 -4.92 -15.18 -15.76
C ARG A 435 -4.27 -14.96 -14.37
N ARG A 436 -5.09 -14.71 -13.33
CA ARG A 436 -4.56 -14.47 -11.97
C ARG A 436 -4.05 -15.77 -11.36
N LEU A 437 -4.75 -16.88 -11.59
CA LEU A 437 -4.35 -18.19 -11.14
C LEU A 437 -3.09 -18.66 -11.89
N ALA A 438 -3.04 -18.47 -13.22
CA ALA A 438 -1.87 -18.77 -14.04
C ALA A 438 -0.62 -17.98 -13.61
N GLN A 439 -0.76 -16.67 -13.36
CA GLN A 439 0.34 -15.85 -12.83
C GLN A 439 0.83 -16.35 -11.46
N ARG A 440 -0.08 -16.84 -10.62
CA ARG A 440 0.28 -17.42 -9.32
C ARG A 440 1.07 -18.71 -9.49
N GLY A 441 0.63 -19.61 -10.37
CA GLY A 441 1.35 -20.85 -10.69
C GLY A 441 2.75 -20.56 -11.21
N LYS A 442 2.87 -19.67 -12.20
CA LYS A 442 4.17 -19.19 -12.72
C LYS A 442 5.09 -18.69 -11.61
N ALA A 443 4.59 -17.80 -10.74
CA ALA A 443 5.38 -17.24 -9.64
C ALA A 443 5.85 -18.32 -8.66
N ASP A 444 5.00 -19.28 -8.34
CA ASP A 444 5.36 -20.38 -7.42
C ASP A 444 6.35 -21.35 -8.06
N VAL A 445 6.24 -21.69 -9.37
CA VAL A 445 7.27 -22.47 -10.11
C VAL A 445 8.60 -21.71 -10.11
N THR A 446 8.61 -20.43 -10.48
CA THR A 446 9.82 -19.61 -10.50
C THR A 446 10.48 -19.53 -9.12
N ARG A 447 9.71 -19.45 -8.06
CA ARG A 447 10.23 -19.47 -6.69
C ARG A 447 10.86 -20.83 -6.34
N LEU A 448 10.16 -21.93 -6.60
CA LEU A 448 10.64 -23.29 -6.30
C LEU A 448 11.94 -23.62 -7.04
N THR A 449 12.01 -23.31 -8.34
CA THR A 449 13.22 -23.51 -9.15
C THR A 449 14.39 -22.67 -8.67
N ARG A 450 14.14 -21.40 -8.34
CA ARG A 450 15.16 -20.50 -7.79
C ARG A 450 15.70 -21.01 -6.46
N ASP A 451 14.82 -21.47 -5.57
CA ASP A 451 15.21 -22.02 -4.27
C ASP A 451 16.02 -23.33 -4.42
N ALA A 452 15.73 -24.13 -5.47
CA ALA A 452 16.46 -25.36 -5.79
C ALA A 452 17.85 -25.10 -6.39
N VAL A 453 18.00 -24.05 -7.20
CA VAL A 453 19.26 -23.73 -7.93
C VAL A 453 20.23 -22.88 -7.09
N ARG A 454 19.71 -22.05 -6.15
CA ARG A 454 20.58 -21.18 -5.34
C ARG A 454 21.54 -21.98 -4.47
N THR A 455 22.84 -21.84 -4.75
CA THR A 455 23.93 -22.15 -3.83
C THR A 455 23.85 -21.12 -2.70
N THR A 456 23.25 -21.47 -1.58
CA THR A 456 23.04 -20.53 -0.49
C THR A 456 24.17 -20.60 0.54
N TRP A 457 24.76 -19.46 0.83
CA TRP A 457 25.51 -19.19 2.05
C TRP A 457 24.60 -19.24 3.31
N ARG A 458 23.31 -19.47 3.16
CA ARG A 458 22.35 -19.69 4.25
C ARG A 458 22.09 -21.19 4.42
N ARG A 459 22.15 -21.66 5.66
CA ARG A 459 21.99 -23.07 6.12
C ARG A 459 20.60 -23.70 5.89
N THR A 460 19.82 -23.26 4.95
CA THR A 460 18.55 -23.92 4.58
C THR A 460 18.84 -25.05 3.59
N PRO A 461 18.45 -26.30 3.90
CA PRO A 461 18.62 -27.40 2.97
C PRO A 461 17.90 -27.14 1.66
N ARG A 462 18.53 -27.52 0.54
CA ARG A 462 17.88 -27.47 -0.78
C ARG A 462 16.63 -28.33 -0.75
N PRO A 463 15.50 -27.92 -1.36
CA PRO A 463 14.37 -28.82 -1.54
C PRO A 463 14.78 -29.96 -2.45
N GLU A 464 14.97 -31.15 -1.89
CA GLU A 464 15.25 -32.37 -2.66
C GLU A 464 13.95 -32.83 -3.35
N LEU A 465 14.03 -33.07 -4.65
CA LEU A 465 12.93 -33.63 -5.39
C LEU A 465 13.08 -35.17 -5.40
N ARG A 466 12.26 -35.83 -4.58
CA ARG A 466 12.17 -37.30 -4.52
C ARG A 466 10.92 -37.73 -5.26
N ILE A 467 11.07 -38.37 -6.41
CA ILE A 467 9.96 -38.72 -7.31
C ILE A 467 10.22 -40.07 -7.98
N THR A 468 9.17 -40.82 -8.27
CA THR A 468 9.21 -42.02 -9.06
C THR A 468 9.51 -41.72 -10.52
N ARG A 469 9.85 -42.74 -11.31
CA ARG A 469 10.07 -42.59 -12.77
C ARG A 469 8.81 -42.05 -13.48
N THR A 470 7.63 -42.51 -13.05
CA THR A 470 6.36 -42.09 -13.62
C THR A 470 6.10 -40.61 -13.31
N GLU A 471 6.29 -40.21 -12.06
CA GLU A 471 6.15 -38.79 -11.65
C GLU A 471 7.14 -37.87 -12.36
N HIS A 472 8.37 -38.34 -12.57
CA HIS A 472 9.38 -37.62 -13.35
C HIS A 472 8.92 -37.41 -14.81
N ALA A 473 8.38 -38.41 -15.46
CA ALA A 473 7.84 -38.30 -16.82
C ALA A 473 6.66 -37.32 -16.89
N ASP A 474 5.72 -37.43 -15.95
CA ASP A 474 4.58 -36.52 -15.84
C ASP A 474 4.99 -35.03 -15.61
N LEU A 475 5.91 -34.81 -14.68
CA LEU A 475 6.41 -33.47 -14.38
C LEU A 475 7.19 -32.88 -15.56
N SER A 476 7.96 -33.68 -16.27
CA SER A 476 8.70 -33.29 -17.47
C SER A 476 7.76 -32.89 -18.60
N ALA A 477 6.70 -33.69 -18.83
CA ALA A 477 5.67 -33.36 -19.81
C ALA A 477 4.90 -32.06 -19.46
N LEU A 478 4.55 -31.85 -18.18
CA LEU A 478 3.93 -30.64 -17.72
C LEU A 478 4.85 -29.43 -17.86
N ALA A 479 6.14 -29.58 -17.52
CA ALA A 479 7.14 -28.52 -17.67
C ALA A 479 7.31 -28.11 -19.13
N ALA A 480 7.35 -29.05 -20.06
CA ALA A 480 7.42 -28.78 -21.49
C ALA A 480 6.19 -28.00 -21.99
N ARG A 481 4.99 -28.38 -21.56
CA ARG A 481 3.74 -27.64 -21.87
C ARG A 481 3.72 -26.23 -21.31
N ALA A 482 4.29 -26.04 -20.13
CA ALA A 482 4.30 -24.73 -19.44
C ALA A 482 5.45 -23.82 -19.90
N ALA A 483 6.38 -24.28 -20.73
CA ALA A 483 7.62 -23.57 -21.07
C ALA A 483 7.39 -22.16 -21.61
N SER A 484 6.43 -21.96 -22.51
CA SER A 484 6.09 -20.64 -23.07
C SER A 484 5.58 -19.67 -21.99
N THR A 485 4.79 -20.16 -21.05
CA THR A 485 4.24 -19.37 -19.91
C THR A 485 5.33 -19.02 -18.91
N LEU A 486 6.24 -19.94 -18.60
CA LEU A 486 7.29 -19.79 -17.60
C LEU A 486 8.40 -18.84 -18.07
N GLY A 487 8.74 -18.88 -19.35
CA GLY A 487 9.88 -18.18 -19.97
C GLY A 487 11.18 -19.00 -19.89
N ALA A 488 12.14 -18.63 -20.75
CA ALA A 488 13.35 -19.42 -21.02
C ALA A 488 14.18 -19.73 -19.75
N GLU A 489 14.47 -18.72 -18.94
CA GLU A 489 15.28 -18.88 -17.73
C GLU A 489 14.66 -19.87 -16.72
N THR A 490 13.37 -19.67 -16.38
CA THR A 490 12.67 -20.56 -15.43
C THR A 490 12.55 -21.98 -15.98
N SER A 491 12.28 -22.14 -17.28
CA SER A 491 12.19 -23.45 -17.93
C SER A 491 13.52 -24.19 -17.90
N GLN A 492 14.63 -23.54 -18.16
CA GLN A 492 15.98 -24.12 -18.09
C GLN A 492 16.34 -24.54 -16.66
N GLN A 493 16.07 -23.69 -15.67
CA GLN A 493 16.29 -23.98 -14.26
C GLN A 493 15.45 -25.18 -13.80
N LEU A 494 14.18 -25.26 -14.23
CA LEU A 494 13.28 -26.38 -13.93
C LEU A 494 13.76 -27.65 -14.54
N ALA A 495 14.19 -27.67 -15.80
CA ALA A 495 14.73 -28.85 -16.48
C ALA A 495 15.98 -29.38 -15.76
N GLY A 496 16.90 -28.49 -15.36
CA GLY A 496 18.07 -28.87 -14.56
C GLY A 496 17.71 -29.48 -13.20
N TRP A 497 16.69 -28.94 -12.54
CA TRP A 497 16.22 -29.47 -11.26
C TRP A 497 15.57 -30.83 -11.39
N LEU A 498 14.71 -31.03 -12.40
CA LEU A 498 14.12 -32.36 -12.72
C LEU A 498 15.19 -33.38 -13.04
N ALA A 499 16.22 -33.07 -13.84
CA ALA A 499 17.34 -33.95 -14.15
C ALA A 499 18.16 -34.38 -12.92
N SER A 500 18.15 -33.55 -11.85
CA SER A 500 18.84 -33.82 -10.58
C SER A 500 17.95 -34.57 -9.56
N ALA A 501 16.72 -34.91 -9.91
CA ALA A 501 15.79 -35.59 -9.02
C ALA A 501 16.31 -37.01 -8.62
N ARG A 502 16.14 -37.36 -7.35
CA ARG A 502 16.51 -38.66 -6.83
C ARG A 502 15.32 -39.63 -6.92
N PRO A 503 15.58 -40.94 -7.13
CA PRO A 503 14.52 -41.96 -7.08
C PRO A 503 13.80 -41.88 -5.73
N GLY A 504 12.47 -41.74 -5.74
CA GLY A 504 11.64 -41.94 -4.56
C GLY A 504 11.64 -43.40 -4.16
N VAL A 505 11.63 -43.68 -2.87
CA VAL A 505 11.47 -45.02 -2.32
C VAL A 505 10.03 -45.49 -2.56
#